data_5aba28b2faed59550f071883b074c586
#
_entry.id   5aba28b2faed59550f071883b074c586
#
_cell.length_a   1.000
_cell.length_b   1.000
_cell.length_c   1.000
_cell.angle_alpha   90.00
_cell.angle_beta   90.00
_cell.angle_gamma   90.00
#
_symmetry.space_group_name_H-M   'P 1'
#
loop_
_entity.id
_entity.type
_entity.pdbx_description
1 polymer ?
#
loop_
_entity_poly.entity_id
_entity_poly.type
_entity_poly.pdbx_seq_one_letter_code
_entity_poly.pdbx_strand_id
1 'polypeptide(L)'
;PPLPLPPGGAGSGKTTLIEAIVHCFRGSVDSSEAYVLAAPTGKAARNLTERTGIEARTVHGALGKVPDANFLDAVCWIRTGLVVVDEPSMVSLEMLAGILNRVRRNCRVVLLGDPNQLLSVGAGNVLSDLLKLGVPSIFLEQQYRQSAAAAALRQNVAAFPKLSDERELQWDDSFRLLSADSKIIPDLLCEEAARRYRAGESIQVLSPVKTKTNFSVQALNTRLQNEVNPLTAEKQTWGAFRDGDRVIVTQNNSYYNICNGDVGVLYICGEKPHRVATLAVRGTLKTSPVGCI
;
A
#
# COMPACT_ATOMS: atom_id res chain seq x y z
N PRO A 1 30.17 -0.35 12.31
CA PRO A 1 29.59 0.83 11.67
C PRO A 1 28.22 0.46 11.12
N PRO A 2 27.19 1.31 11.29
CA PRO A 2 25.89 1.05 10.70
C PRO A 2 25.99 0.97 9.18
N LEU A 3 25.37 -0.04 8.57
CA LEU A 3 25.25 -0.15 7.13
C LEU A 3 24.38 1.03 6.63
N PRO A 4 24.84 1.77 5.63
CA PRO A 4 24.08 2.87 5.05
C PRO A 4 22.82 2.35 4.36
N LEU A 5 21.73 3.10 4.45
CA LEU A 5 20.39 2.76 3.95
C LEU A 5 20.13 3.39 2.58
N PRO A 6 19.46 2.68 1.68
CA PRO A 6 19.08 3.26 0.41
C PRO A 6 17.65 3.84 0.45
N PRO A 7 17.45 5.11 0.23
CA PRO A 7 16.23 5.59 -0.35
C PRO A 7 16.22 5.21 -1.84
N GLY A 8 15.24 4.43 -2.25
CA GLY A 8 15.05 4.07 -3.66
C GLY A 8 13.61 4.32 -4.04
N GLY A 9 13.39 4.96 -5.20
CA GLY A 9 12.08 5.17 -5.80
C GLY A 9 11.28 3.87 -5.98
N ALA A 10 10.01 3.97 -6.33
CA ALA A 10 9.15 2.82 -6.58
C ALA A 10 9.75 1.92 -7.68
N GLY A 11 9.98 0.64 -7.38
CA GLY A 11 10.51 -0.33 -8.36
C GLY A 11 12.03 -0.42 -8.46
N SER A 12 12.78 0.15 -7.52
CA SER A 12 14.25 0.15 -7.47
C SER A 12 14.88 -1.14 -6.89
N GLY A 13 14.13 -2.21 -6.69
CA GLY A 13 14.68 -3.46 -6.15
C GLY A 13 14.73 -3.53 -4.62
N LYS A 14 14.03 -2.65 -3.89
CA LYS A 14 14.00 -2.63 -2.41
C LYS A 14 13.70 -4.01 -1.79
N THR A 15 12.73 -4.75 -2.33
CA THR A 15 12.35 -6.06 -1.80
C THR A 15 13.48 -7.08 -1.90
N THR A 16 14.16 -7.16 -3.05
CA THR A 16 15.34 -8.02 -3.25
C THR A 16 16.47 -7.65 -2.31
N LEU A 17 16.64 -6.34 -2.06
CA LEU A 17 17.64 -5.86 -1.10
C LEU A 17 17.28 -6.29 0.33
N ILE A 18 16.01 -6.31 0.73
CA ILE A 18 15.57 -6.81 2.04
C ILE A 18 15.97 -8.29 2.21
N GLU A 19 15.69 -9.12 1.20
CA GLU A 19 16.09 -10.54 1.21
C GLU A 19 17.61 -10.67 1.39
N ALA A 20 18.39 -9.92 0.61
CA ALA A 20 19.84 -9.94 0.71
C ALA A 20 20.35 -9.50 2.08
N ILE A 21 19.78 -8.42 2.67
CA ILE A 21 20.14 -7.93 4.01
C ILE A 21 19.87 -8.99 5.07
N VAL A 22 18.69 -9.62 5.05
CA VAL A 22 18.33 -10.67 6.01
C VAL A 22 19.22 -11.90 5.83
N HIS A 23 19.52 -12.30 4.58
CA HIS A 23 20.40 -13.42 4.30
C HIS A 23 21.83 -13.16 4.82
N CYS A 24 22.40 -11.99 4.54
CA CYS A 24 23.71 -11.59 5.05
C CYS A 24 23.73 -11.52 6.59
N PHE A 25 22.67 -11.01 7.19
CA PHE A 25 22.56 -10.96 8.65
C PHE A 25 22.59 -12.35 9.25
N ARG A 26 21.77 -13.29 8.73
CA ARG A 26 21.74 -14.69 9.19
C ARG A 26 23.09 -15.39 9.06
N GLY A 27 23.85 -15.10 8.01
CA GLY A 27 25.19 -15.67 7.80
C GLY A 27 26.28 -15.06 8.68
N SER A 28 26.04 -13.90 9.29
CA SER A 28 27.06 -13.14 10.04
C SER A 28 26.87 -13.12 11.55
N VAL A 29 25.77 -13.68 12.06
CA VAL A 29 25.43 -13.68 13.48
C VAL A 29 25.10 -15.07 13.98
N ASP A 30 25.19 -15.25 15.31
CA ASP A 30 24.75 -16.48 15.96
C ASP A 30 23.25 -16.72 15.69
N SER A 31 22.87 -17.97 15.50
CA SER A 31 21.48 -18.40 15.25
C SER A 31 20.48 -17.97 16.34
N SER A 32 20.98 -17.52 17.50
CA SER A 32 20.19 -16.99 18.61
C SER A 32 19.69 -15.55 18.37
N GLU A 33 20.27 -14.78 17.42
CA GLU A 33 19.83 -13.42 17.14
C GLU A 33 18.61 -13.40 16.21
N ALA A 34 17.56 -12.70 16.65
CA ALA A 34 16.33 -12.52 15.90
C ALA A 34 16.42 -11.28 15.00
N TYR A 35 15.63 -11.28 13.95
CA TYR A 35 15.37 -10.09 13.10
C TYR A 35 13.86 -9.83 13.02
N VAL A 36 13.52 -8.58 12.71
CA VAL A 36 12.13 -8.13 12.56
C VAL A 36 12.00 -7.41 11.22
N LEU A 37 11.05 -7.87 10.40
CA LEU A 37 10.58 -7.12 9.24
C LEU A 37 9.28 -6.43 9.61
N ALA A 38 9.19 -5.13 9.33
CA ALA A 38 8.02 -4.33 9.63
C ALA A 38 7.63 -3.42 8.47
N ALA A 39 6.34 -3.10 8.38
CA ALA A 39 5.80 -2.14 7.44
C ALA A 39 4.69 -1.31 8.10
N PRO A 40 4.37 -0.09 7.62
CA PRO A 40 3.38 0.76 8.28
C PRO A 40 1.95 0.23 8.20
N THR A 41 1.62 -0.54 7.14
CA THR A 41 0.26 -1.05 6.91
C THR A 41 0.21 -2.56 6.80
N GLY A 42 -0.95 -3.17 7.10
CA GLY A 42 -1.16 -4.62 6.99
C GLY A 42 -0.95 -5.13 5.56
N LYS A 43 -1.38 -4.38 4.55
CA LYS A 43 -1.16 -4.72 3.14
C LYS A 43 0.33 -4.69 2.76
N ALA A 44 1.06 -3.68 3.22
CA ALA A 44 2.51 -3.59 2.98
C ALA A 44 3.25 -4.74 3.66
N ALA A 45 2.93 -5.07 4.91
CA ALA A 45 3.51 -6.19 5.64
C ALA A 45 3.22 -7.52 4.93
N ARG A 46 1.98 -7.78 4.52
CA ARG A 46 1.61 -8.97 3.76
C ARG A 46 2.36 -9.06 2.42
N ASN A 47 2.38 -7.98 1.65
CA ASN A 47 3.12 -7.94 0.39
C ASN A 47 4.62 -8.21 0.58
N LEU A 48 5.19 -7.70 1.68
CA LEU A 48 6.58 -7.96 2.02
C LEU A 48 6.79 -9.45 2.32
N THR A 49 5.92 -10.06 3.13
CA THR A 49 5.94 -11.50 3.42
C THR A 49 5.80 -12.34 2.15
N GLU A 50 4.82 -12.04 1.29
CA GLU A 50 4.57 -12.79 0.05
C GLU A 50 5.76 -12.75 -0.92
N ARG A 51 6.46 -11.63 -0.98
CA ARG A 51 7.60 -11.45 -1.90
C ARG A 51 8.90 -12.03 -1.38
N THR A 52 9.16 -11.87 -0.09
CA THR A 52 10.43 -12.31 0.51
C THR A 52 10.37 -13.73 1.07
N GLY A 53 9.16 -14.29 1.26
CA GLY A 53 8.98 -15.53 2.01
C GLY A 53 9.32 -15.41 3.51
N ILE A 54 9.57 -14.18 4.00
CA ILE A 54 9.96 -13.88 5.38
C ILE A 54 8.79 -13.19 6.06
N GLU A 55 8.37 -13.67 7.23
CA GLU A 55 7.28 -13.07 7.99
C GLU A 55 7.55 -11.60 8.29
N ALA A 56 6.66 -10.72 7.84
CA ALA A 56 6.67 -9.31 8.15
C ALA A 56 5.39 -8.91 8.90
N ARG A 57 5.51 -7.95 9.81
CA ARG A 57 4.41 -7.47 10.66
C ARG A 57 4.16 -5.98 10.44
N THR A 58 3.00 -5.49 10.84
CA THR A 58 2.84 -4.03 10.92
C THR A 58 3.71 -3.48 12.04
N VAL A 59 4.16 -2.21 11.89
CA VAL A 59 4.93 -1.54 12.98
C VAL A 59 4.13 -1.55 14.28
N HIS A 60 2.82 -1.28 14.25
CA HIS A 60 1.95 -1.37 15.43
C HIS A 60 1.90 -2.79 15.99
N GLY A 61 1.75 -3.81 15.16
CA GLY A 61 1.76 -5.20 15.58
C GLY A 61 3.09 -5.61 16.19
N ALA A 62 4.21 -5.22 15.58
CA ALA A 62 5.54 -5.46 16.13
C ALA A 62 5.75 -4.77 17.49
N LEU A 63 5.14 -3.60 17.70
CA LEU A 63 5.18 -2.86 18.96
C LEU A 63 4.18 -3.37 20.03
N GLY A 64 3.34 -4.37 19.70
CA GLY A 64 2.30 -4.85 20.61
C GLY A 64 1.17 -3.85 20.87
N LYS A 65 0.98 -2.86 19.99
CA LYS A 65 -0.06 -1.82 20.10
C LYS A 65 -1.37 -2.18 19.41
N VAL A 66 -1.62 -3.46 19.10
CA VAL A 66 -2.87 -3.91 18.48
C VAL A 66 -3.81 -4.40 19.58
N PRO A 67 -5.08 -3.93 19.65
CA PRO A 67 -6.02 -4.28 20.72
C PRO A 67 -6.27 -5.77 20.89
N ASP A 68 -6.19 -6.56 19.81
CA ASP A 68 -6.47 -7.99 19.79
C ASP A 68 -5.20 -8.88 19.72
N ALA A 69 -4.01 -8.30 19.79
CA ALA A 69 -2.78 -9.08 19.78
C ALA A 69 -2.57 -9.72 21.15
N ASN A 70 -2.58 -11.05 21.21
CA ASN A 70 -2.14 -11.77 22.37
C ASN A 70 -0.72 -11.33 22.76
N PHE A 71 -0.47 -11.10 24.03
CA PHE A 71 0.83 -10.66 24.57
C PHE A 71 1.98 -11.58 24.12
N LEU A 72 1.68 -12.84 23.76
CA LEU A 72 2.60 -13.83 23.21
C LEU A 72 3.05 -13.53 21.78
N ASP A 73 2.32 -12.71 21.02
CA ASP A 73 2.67 -12.28 19.65
C ASP A 73 3.59 -11.06 19.62
N ALA A 74 3.91 -10.49 20.79
CA ALA A 74 4.86 -9.39 20.90
C ALA A 74 6.25 -9.86 20.47
N VAL A 75 6.89 -9.08 19.61
CA VAL A 75 8.27 -9.37 19.19
C VAL A 75 9.20 -9.35 20.40
N CYS A 76 10.03 -10.38 20.51
CA CYS A 76 11.06 -10.44 21.57
C CYS A 76 12.21 -9.48 21.19
N TRP A 77 12.10 -8.21 21.56
CA TRP A 77 13.07 -7.17 21.24
C TRP A 77 14.44 -7.36 21.89
N ILE A 78 14.51 -8.14 22.98
CA ILE A 78 15.76 -8.41 23.72
C ILE A 78 16.79 -9.14 22.85
N ARG A 79 16.33 -10.04 21.95
CA ARG A 79 17.19 -10.82 21.04
C ARG A 79 17.26 -10.25 19.64
N THR A 80 16.59 -9.14 19.37
CA THR A 80 16.53 -8.57 18.02
C THR A 80 17.85 -7.87 17.68
N GLY A 81 18.55 -8.39 16.70
CA GLY A 81 19.80 -7.82 16.19
C GLY A 81 19.65 -7.01 14.91
N LEU A 82 18.52 -7.18 14.21
CA LEU A 82 18.19 -6.44 12.98
C LEU A 82 16.70 -6.10 12.96
N VAL A 83 16.39 -4.84 12.69
CA VAL A 83 15.04 -4.37 12.36
C VAL A 83 15.07 -3.76 10.97
N VAL A 84 14.22 -4.23 10.08
CA VAL A 84 14.03 -3.67 8.74
C VAL A 84 12.62 -3.12 8.65
N VAL A 85 12.50 -1.82 8.29
CA VAL A 85 11.22 -1.15 8.09
C VAL A 85 11.08 -0.78 6.62
N ASP A 86 10.11 -1.37 5.94
CA ASP A 86 9.74 -1.01 4.58
C ASP A 86 8.71 0.14 4.59
N GLU A 87 8.74 1.00 3.57
CA GLU A 87 7.88 2.19 3.41
C GLU A 87 7.88 3.15 4.63
N PRO A 88 9.05 3.52 5.20
CA PRO A 88 9.15 4.36 6.40
C PRO A 88 8.66 5.80 6.21
N SER A 89 8.39 6.27 4.99
CA SER A 89 7.73 7.56 4.73
C SER A 89 6.37 7.67 5.41
N MET A 90 5.67 6.55 5.59
CA MET A 90 4.37 6.46 6.28
C MET A 90 4.49 6.20 7.79
N VAL A 91 5.70 6.08 8.33
CA VAL A 91 5.96 5.88 9.77
C VAL A 91 6.01 7.23 10.47
N SER A 92 5.20 7.42 11.50
CA SER A 92 5.22 8.65 12.31
C SER A 92 6.43 8.69 13.25
N LEU A 93 6.74 9.86 13.75
CA LEU A 93 7.80 10.04 14.75
C LEU A 93 7.57 9.20 16.01
N GLU A 94 6.31 9.08 16.45
CA GLU A 94 5.94 8.24 17.60
C GLU A 94 6.22 6.76 17.33
N MET A 95 5.90 6.27 16.13
CA MET A 95 6.16 4.89 15.74
C MET A 95 7.65 4.59 15.68
N LEU A 96 8.46 5.50 15.10
CA LEU A 96 9.91 5.37 15.08
C LEU A 96 10.49 5.37 16.50
N ALA A 97 10.08 6.32 17.34
CA ALA A 97 10.50 6.37 18.73
C ALA A 97 10.13 5.07 19.47
N GLY A 98 8.94 4.52 19.20
CA GLY A 98 8.51 3.24 19.76
C GLY A 98 9.43 2.07 19.37
N ILE A 99 9.93 2.03 18.13
CA ILE A 99 10.93 1.05 17.69
C ILE A 99 12.25 1.29 18.41
N LEU A 100 12.80 2.50 18.34
CA LEU A 100 14.11 2.83 18.88
C LEU A 100 14.21 2.62 20.39
N ASN A 101 13.13 2.85 21.14
CA ASN A 101 13.08 2.61 22.58
C ASN A 101 13.04 1.12 22.97
N ARG A 102 12.73 0.23 22.03
CA ARG A 102 12.65 -1.23 22.28
C ARG A 102 13.88 -1.99 21.81
N VAL A 103 14.59 -1.48 20.80
CA VAL A 103 15.76 -2.16 20.28
C VAL A 103 16.94 -2.05 21.25
N ARG A 104 17.76 -3.11 21.31
CA ARG A 104 19.01 -3.08 22.10
C ARG A 104 20.05 -2.16 21.43
N ARG A 105 21.04 -1.69 22.17
CA ARG A 105 22.10 -0.76 21.67
C ARG A 105 22.83 -1.25 20.41
N ASN A 106 23.01 -2.55 20.25
CA ASN A 106 23.71 -3.15 19.12
C ASN A 106 22.79 -3.61 17.99
N CYS A 107 21.49 -3.31 18.06
CA CYS A 107 20.55 -3.62 17.00
C CYS A 107 20.80 -2.73 15.78
N ARG A 108 20.82 -3.35 14.61
CA ARG A 108 20.87 -2.64 13.33
C ARG A 108 19.45 -2.28 12.93
N VAL A 109 19.19 -1.00 12.64
CA VAL A 109 17.90 -0.54 12.14
C VAL A 109 18.08 -0.08 10.70
N VAL A 110 17.32 -0.69 9.80
CA VAL A 110 17.36 -0.43 8.35
C VAL A 110 15.99 0.10 7.91
N LEU A 111 15.97 1.28 7.31
CA LEU A 111 14.76 1.92 6.79
C LEU A 111 14.83 1.95 5.26
N LEU A 112 13.91 1.28 4.55
CA LEU A 112 13.87 1.25 3.08
C LEU A 112 12.64 1.97 2.56
N GLY A 113 12.82 3.16 2.01
CA GLY A 113 11.69 3.98 1.56
C GLY A 113 12.06 4.95 0.46
N ASP A 114 11.11 5.81 0.16
CA ASP A 114 11.24 6.88 -0.80
C ASP A 114 10.82 8.19 -0.12
N PRO A 115 11.74 9.17 0.04
CA PRO A 115 11.44 10.43 0.72
C PRO A 115 10.44 11.31 -0.06
N ASN A 116 10.17 10.99 -1.33
CA ASN A 116 9.24 11.71 -2.18
C ASN A 116 7.81 11.12 -2.15
N GLN A 117 7.59 10.02 -1.42
CA GLN A 117 6.26 9.45 -1.22
C GLN A 117 5.44 10.23 -0.18
N LEU A 118 4.13 9.90 -0.11
CA LEU A 118 3.23 10.50 0.86
C LEU A 118 3.72 10.30 2.29
N LEU A 119 3.59 11.36 3.08
CA LEU A 119 3.96 11.37 4.48
C LEU A 119 3.00 10.55 5.34
N SER A 120 3.42 10.26 6.57
CA SER A 120 2.57 9.64 7.57
C SER A 120 1.36 10.53 7.91
N VAL A 121 0.25 9.89 8.31
CA VAL A 121 -0.91 10.62 8.86
C VAL A 121 -0.56 11.22 10.24
N GLY A 122 0.37 10.60 10.97
CA GLY A 122 0.90 11.10 12.23
C GLY A 122 2.00 12.14 12.04
N ALA A 123 2.39 12.81 13.12
CA ALA A 123 3.40 13.86 13.11
C ALA A 123 4.79 13.36 12.66
N GLY A 124 5.51 14.22 11.93
CA GLY A 124 6.90 14.04 11.54
C GLY A 124 7.08 13.60 10.08
N ASN A 125 8.21 14.01 9.51
CA ASN A 125 8.71 13.56 8.20
C ASN A 125 9.98 12.73 8.43
N VAL A 126 9.79 11.58 9.08
CA VAL A 126 10.85 10.75 9.64
C VAL A 126 11.99 10.50 8.66
N LEU A 127 11.67 10.02 7.44
CA LEU A 127 12.70 9.66 6.47
C LEU A 127 13.49 10.88 5.99
N SER A 128 12.81 11.96 5.63
CA SER A 128 13.44 13.20 5.19
C SER A 128 14.28 13.86 6.30
N ASP A 129 13.78 13.83 7.52
CA ASP A 129 14.47 14.44 8.66
C ASP A 129 15.73 13.65 9.04
N LEU A 130 15.69 12.32 8.99
CA LEU A 130 16.88 11.49 9.17
C LEU A 130 17.95 11.73 8.09
N LEU A 131 17.52 11.91 6.84
CA LEU A 131 18.43 12.25 5.74
C LEU A 131 19.10 13.62 5.97
N LYS A 132 18.34 14.63 6.39
CA LYS A 132 18.88 15.97 6.75
C LYS A 132 19.84 15.94 7.93
N LEU A 133 19.62 15.04 8.87
CA LEU A 133 20.51 14.82 10.02
C LEU A 133 21.81 14.06 9.64
N GLY A 134 21.97 13.67 8.38
CA GLY A 134 23.18 12.98 7.91
C GLY A 134 23.27 11.52 8.34
N VAL A 135 22.14 10.86 8.64
CA VAL A 135 22.14 9.41 8.87
C VAL A 135 22.68 8.71 7.62
N PRO A 136 23.63 7.77 7.75
CA PRO A 136 24.20 7.06 6.62
C PRO A 136 23.12 6.50 5.71
N SER A 137 23.18 6.84 4.43
CA SER A 137 22.16 6.50 3.43
C SER A 137 22.78 6.14 2.07
N ILE A 138 22.11 5.26 1.35
CA ILE A 138 22.45 4.90 -0.04
C ILE A 138 21.20 5.12 -0.89
N PHE A 139 21.37 5.69 -2.08
CA PHE A 139 20.29 5.91 -3.05
C PHE A 139 20.33 4.82 -4.12
N LEU A 140 19.20 4.14 -4.36
CA LEU A 140 19.04 3.22 -5.48
C LEU A 140 18.55 4.01 -6.69
N GLU A 141 19.45 4.23 -7.67
CA GLU A 141 19.19 5.07 -8.83
C GLU A 141 18.41 4.33 -9.93
N GLN A 142 18.58 3.00 -10.03
CA GLN A 142 17.97 2.22 -11.09
C GLN A 142 16.51 1.88 -10.78
N GLN A 143 15.62 2.10 -11.74
CA GLN A 143 14.22 1.73 -11.69
C GLN A 143 13.94 0.53 -12.60
N TYR A 144 13.54 -0.59 -12.02
CA TYR A 144 13.29 -1.84 -12.74
C TYR A 144 11.81 -2.11 -13.03
N ARG A 145 10.90 -1.45 -12.33
CA ARG A 145 9.46 -1.75 -12.40
C ARG A 145 8.78 -1.23 -13.67
N GLN A 146 9.31 -0.19 -14.27
CA GLN A 146 8.72 0.43 -15.46
C GLN A 146 9.41 -0.10 -16.71
N SER A 147 8.61 -0.56 -17.69
CA SER A 147 9.14 -1.02 -18.97
C SER A 147 9.89 0.09 -19.71
N ALA A 148 10.76 -0.28 -20.64
CA ALA A 148 11.42 0.69 -21.52
C ALA A 148 10.40 1.54 -22.32
N ALA A 149 9.22 0.97 -22.60
CA ALA A 149 8.13 1.65 -23.31
C ALA A 149 7.45 2.76 -22.49
N ALA A 150 7.67 2.86 -21.17
CA ALA A 150 7.08 3.89 -20.30
C ALA A 150 8.04 5.06 -20.07
N ALA A 151 8.58 5.65 -21.13
CA ALA A 151 9.64 6.67 -21.05
C ALA A 151 9.13 7.97 -20.40
N ALA A 152 8.01 8.53 -20.87
CA ALA A 152 7.44 9.75 -20.31
C ALA A 152 7.04 9.57 -18.85
N LEU A 153 6.37 8.45 -18.49
CA LEU A 153 6.01 8.17 -17.12
C LEU A 153 7.23 8.14 -16.19
N ARG A 154 8.34 7.52 -16.60
CA ARG A 154 9.59 7.48 -15.80
C ARG A 154 10.19 8.86 -15.60
N GLN A 155 10.31 9.64 -16.69
CA GLN A 155 10.85 10.98 -16.63
C GLN A 155 10.01 11.90 -15.75
N ASN A 156 8.68 11.85 -15.89
CA ASN A 156 7.76 12.64 -15.10
C ASN A 156 7.78 12.26 -13.61
N VAL A 157 7.80 10.97 -13.28
CA VAL A 157 7.93 10.50 -11.89
C VAL A 157 9.23 11.00 -11.25
N ALA A 158 10.34 10.98 -11.97
CA ALA A 158 11.63 11.48 -11.49
C ALA A 158 11.67 13.02 -11.33
N ALA A 159 10.99 13.73 -12.24
CA ALA A 159 10.92 15.19 -12.24
C ALA A 159 9.91 15.75 -11.24
N PHE A 160 8.82 15.04 -10.96
CA PHE A 160 7.66 15.50 -10.20
C PHE A 160 7.99 16.21 -8.87
N PRO A 161 8.92 15.73 -8.03
CA PRO A 161 9.28 16.40 -6.78
C PRO A 161 9.90 17.81 -6.96
N LYS A 162 10.38 18.13 -8.16
CA LYS A 162 11.04 19.40 -8.50
C LYS A 162 10.28 20.20 -9.55
N LEU A 163 9.12 19.69 -9.98
CA LEU A 163 8.33 20.28 -11.03
C LEU A 163 7.77 21.63 -10.58
N SER A 164 8.06 22.67 -11.33
CA SER A 164 7.53 24.02 -11.10
C SER A 164 6.37 24.36 -12.05
N ASP A 165 6.29 23.69 -13.19
CA ASP A 165 5.31 23.92 -14.23
C ASP A 165 4.90 22.61 -14.91
N GLU A 166 3.60 22.40 -15.12
CA GLU A 166 3.06 21.22 -15.83
C GLU A 166 3.52 21.12 -17.30
N ARG A 167 3.97 22.22 -17.90
CA ARG A 167 4.53 22.25 -19.27
C ARG A 167 5.87 21.52 -19.39
N GLU A 168 6.53 21.25 -18.28
CA GLU A 168 7.78 20.47 -18.23
C GLU A 168 7.53 18.97 -18.35
N LEU A 169 6.26 18.51 -18.26
CA LEU A 169 5.91 17.11 -18.34
C LEU A 169 6.10 16.55 -19.74
N GLN A 170 6.60 15.34 -19.82
CA GLN A 170 6.72 14.58 -21.07
C GLN A 170 5.45 13.77 -21.33
N TRP A 171 5.14 13.56 -22.60
CA TRP A 171 3.89 12.95 -23.05
C TRP A 171 4.18 11.78 -23.99
N ASP A 172 3.57 10.65 -23.74
CA ASP A 172 3.50 9.48 -24.62
C ASP A 172 2.30 8.61 -24.24
N ASP A 173 2.22 7.40 -24.78
CA ASP A 173 1.12 6.48 -24.44
C ASP A 173 1.14 6.00 -22.98
N SER A 174 2.26 6.15 -22.29
CA SER A 174 2.40 5.78 -20.87
C SER A 174 1.93 6.88 -19.91
N PHE A 175 1.86 8.13 -20.37
CA PHE A 175 1.46 9.27 -19.55
C PHE A 175 0.69 10.31 -20.36
N ARG A 176 -0.51 10.65 -19.92
CA ARG A 176 -1.35 11.69 -20.50
C ARG A 176 -1.93 12.59 -19.41
N LEU A 177 -1.89 13.89 -19.62
CA LEU A 177 -2.58 14.89 -18.81
C LEU A 177 -3.73 15.47 -19.63
N LEU A 178 -4.95 15.45 -19.08
CA LEU A 178 -6.13 16.07 -19.66
C LEU A 178 -6.56 17.22 -18.76
N SER A 179 -6.60 18.42 -19.31
CA SER A 179 -7.17 19.59 -18.66
C SER A 179 -8.58 19.82 -19.19
N ALA A 180 -9.55 19.92 -18.30
CA ALA A 180 -10.95 20.10 -18.65
C ALA A 180 -11.68 20.89 -17.55
N ASP A 181 -12.87 21.43 -17.90
CA ASP A 181 -13.73 22.06 -16.90
C ASP A 181 -14.13 21.06 -15.80
N SER A 182 -14.12 21.51 -14.58
CA SER A 182 -14.44 20.68 -13.39
C SER A 182 -15.81 20.00 -13.45
N LYS A 183 -16.74 20.53 -14.23
CA LYS A 183 -18.07 19.96 -14.43
C LYS A 183 -18.07 18.70 -15.30
N ILE A 184 -17.16 18.64 -16.28
CA ILE A 184 -17.10 17.53 -17.25
C ILE A 184 -16.03 16.48 -16.89
N ILE A 185 -15.06 16.82 -16.02
CA ILE A 185 -14.03 15.88 -15.56
C ILE A 185 -14.60 14.54 -15.07
N PRO A 186 -15.66 14.50 -14.22
CA PRO A 186 -16.22 13.24 -13.75
C PRO A 186 -16.75 12.35 -14.86
N ASP A 187 -17.36 12.95 -15.89
CA ASP A 187 -17.93 12.22 -17.01
C ASP A 187 -16.82 11.62 -17.88
N LEU A 188 -15.82 12.42 -18.26
CA LEU A 188 -14.63 11.96 -19.00
C LEU A 188 -13.89 10.85 -18.26
N LEU A 189 -13.70 11.02 -16.95
CA LEU A 189 -12.99 10.05 -16.11
C LEU A 189 -13.74 8.72 -16.02
N CYS A 190 -15.07 8.76 -15.79
CA CYS A 190 -15.89 7.56 -15.69
C CYS A 190 -16.01 6.83 -17.03
N GLU A 191 -16.17 7.56 -18.13
CA GLU A 191 -16.25 7.02 -19.48
C GLU A 191 -14.95 6.28 -19.86
N GLU A 192 -13.79 6.93 -19.66
CA GLU A 192 -12.49 6.32 -19.96
C GLU A 192 -12.20 5.12 -19.03
N ALA A 193 -12.52 5.23 -17.73
CA ALA A 193 -12.35 4.13 -16.80
C ALA A 193 -13.24 2.94 -17.16
N ALA A 194 -14.52 3.18 -17.49
CA ALA A 194 -15.44 2.11 -17.89
C ALA A 194 -15.00 1.45 -19.21
N ARG A 195 -14.52 2.23 -20.18
CA ARG A 195 -13.98 1.73 -21.44
C ARG A 195 -12.82 0.77 -21.22
N ARG A 196 -11.84 1.16 -20.40
CA ARG A 196 -10.67 0.34 -20.08
C ARG A 196 -11.04 -0.90 -19.27
N TYR A 197 -11.96 -0.76 -18.30
CA TYR A 197 -12.44 -1.88 -17.51
C TYR A 197 -13.12 -2.94 -18.39
N ARG A 198 -13.98 -2.53 -19.35
CA ARG A 198 -14.61 -3.45 -20.31
C ARG A 198 -13.60 -4.13 -21.25
N ALA A 199 -12.46 -3.47 -21.51
CA ALA A 199 -11.35 -4.06 -22.25
C ALA A 199 -10.52 -5.05 -21.41
N GLY A 200 -10.88 -5.32 -20.16
CA GLY A 200 -10.17 -6.23 -19.26
C GLY A 200 -8.90 -5.64 -18.62
N GLU A 201 -8.68 -4.33 -18.75
CA GLU A 201 -7.53 -3.68 -18.13
C GLU A 201 -7.71 -3.58 -16.61
N SER A 202 -6.62 -3.77 -15.87
CA SER A 202 -6.61 -3.50 -14.42
C SER A 202 -6.40 -2.02 -14.17
N ILE A 203 -7.47 -1.32 -13.80
CA ILE A 203 -7.46 0.12 -13.57
C ILE A 203 -7.70 0.47 -12.12
N GLN A 204 -7.21 1.66 -11.72
CA GLN A 204 -7.51 2.28 -10.45
C GLN A 204 -7.80 3.76 -10.67
N VAL A 205 -8.98 4.21 -10.24
CA VAL A 205 -9.37 5.62 -10.26
C VAL A 205 -9.04 6.24 -8.89
N LEU A 206 -8.37 7.38 -8.90
CA LEU A 206 -8.00 8.10 -7.68
C LEU A 206 -8.68 9.47 -7.66
N SER A 207 -9.14 9.88 -6.48
CA SER A 207 -9.65 11.22 -6.23
C SER A 207 -9.09 11.73 -4.89
N PRO A 208 -8.73 13.02 -4.81
CA PRO A 208 -8.23 13.62 -3.56
C PRO A 208 -9.35 13.86 -2.52
N VAL A 209 -10.63 13.74 -2.92
CA VAL A 209 -11.79 14.08 -2.09
C VAL A 209 -12.69 12.86 -1.88
N LYS A 210 -13.03 12.54 -0.63
CA LYS A 210 -13.89 11.40 -0.31
C LYS A 210 -15.37 11.67 -0.59
N THR A 211 -15.87 12.85 -0.25
CA THR A 211 -17.30 13.23 -0.30
C THR A 211 -17.47 14.68 -0.73
N LYS A 212 -18.71 15.13 -0.90
CA LYS A 212 -19.13 16.54 -1.09
C LYS A 212 -18.87 17.17 -2.47
N THR A 213 -18.31 16.46 -3.42
CA THR A 213 -18.12 16.96 -4.79
C THR A 213 -18.55 15.92 -5.81
N ASN A 214 -18.81 16.36 -7.06
CA ASN A 214 -19.16 15.47 -8.17
C ASN A 214 -18.01 14.55 -8.61
N PHE A 215 -16.76 14.90 -8.28
CA PHE A 215 -15.57 14.10 -8.51
C PHE A 215 -15.03 13.41 -7.24
N SER A 216 -15.81 13.40 -6.16
CA SER A 216 -15.46 12.66 -4.93
C SER A 216 -15.46 11.14 -5.16
N VAL A 217 -14.69 10.42 -4.35
CA VAL A 217 -14.67 8.94 -4.39
C VAL A 217 -16.07 8.35 -4.36
N GLN A 218 -16.95 8.87 -3.50
CA GLN A 218 -18.33 8.38 -3.40
C GLN A 218 -19.12 8.61 -4.69
N ALA A 219 -19.05 9.81 -5.28
CA ALA A 219 -19.77 10.14 -6.50
C ALA A 219 -19.24 9.34 -7.70
N LEU A 220 -17.92 9.22 -7.84
CA LEU A 220 -17.29 8.44 -8.91
C LEU A 220 -17.60 6.95 -8.78
N ASN A 221 -17.58 6.38 -7.57
CA ASN A 221 -17.94 4.98 -7.36
C ASN A 221 -19.39 4.69 -7.76
N THR A 222 -20.33 5.58 -7.42
CA THR A 222 -21.73 5.40 -7.82
C THR A 222 -21.89 5.44 -9.34
N ARG A 223 -21.22 6.36 -10.01
CA ARG A 223 -21.25 6.47 -11.49
C ARG A 223 -20.62 5.24 -12.14
N LEU A 224 -19.39 4.88 -11.73
CA LEU A 224 -18.68 3.72 -12.26
C LEU A 224 -19.44 2.42 -12.03
N GLN A 225 -20.06 2.24 -10.86
CA GLN A 225 -20.90 1.08 -10.59
C GLN A 225 -22.06 0.98 -11.59
N ASN A 226 -22.74 2.10 -11.89
CA ASN A 226 -23.80 2.13 -12.89
C ASN A 226 -23.32 1.84 -14.32
N GLU A 227 -22.11 2.26 -14.66
CA GLU A 227 -21.51 2.05 -15.97
C GLU A 227 -21.00 0.61 -16.19
N VAL A 228 -20.31 0.04 -15.19
CA VAL A 228 -19.61 -1.25 -15.35
C VAL A 228 -20.39 -2.43 -14.78
N ASN A 229 -21.29 -2.17 -13.81
CA ASN A 229 -22.10 -3.18 -13.14
C ASN A 229 -23.56 -2.66 -12.95
N PRO A 230 -24.30 -2.37 -14.03
CA PRO A 230 -25.66 -1.82 -13.93
C PRO A 230 -26.59 -2.75 -13.16
N LEU A 231 -27.55 -2.15 -12.44
CA LEU A 231 -28.59 -2.89 -11.74
C LEU A 231 -29.57 -3.47 -12.75
N THR A 232 -29.75 -4.80 -12.69
CA THR A 232 -30.79 -5.52 -13.43
C THR A 232 -31.78 -6.15 -12.48
N ALA A 233 -32.96 -6.57 -12.97
CA ALA A 233 -33.99 -7.18 -12.13
C ALA A 233 -33.52 -8.47 -11.43
N GLU A 234 -32.61 -9.20 -12.02
CA GLU A 234 -32.09 -10.48 -11.52
C GLU A 234 -30.88 -10.31 -10.58
N LYS A 235 -30.27 -9.12 -10.57
CA LYS A 235 -29.02 -8.88 -9.83
C LYS A 235 -29.27 -8.75 -8.33
N GLN A 236 -28.59 -9.56 -7.56
CA GLN A 236 -28.67 -9.49 -6.11
C GLN A 236 -27.94 -8.24 -5.59
N THR A 237 -28.49 -7.66 -4.52
CA THR A 237 -27.92 -6.46 -3.90
C THR A 237 -27.81 -6.63 -2.39
N TRP A 238 -26.82 -5.96 -1.79
CA TRP A 238 -26.68 -5.83 -0.35
C TRP A 238 -26.35 -4.38 0.00
N GLY A 239 -27.33 -3.65 0.51
CA GLY A 239 -27.19 -2.19 0.69
C GLY A 239 -26.89 -1.50 -0.63
N ALA A 240 -25.79 -0.76 -0.68
CA ALA A 240 -25.31 -0.10 -1.88
C ALA A 240 -24.53 -1.01 -2.85
N PHE A 241 -24.19 -2.23 -2.42
CA PHE A 241 -23.41 -3.16 -3.22
C PHE A 241 -24.28 -4.03 -4.12
N ARG A 242 -23.73 -4.43 -5.24
CA ARG A 242 -24.31 -5.34 -6.22
C ARG A 242 -23.45 -6.57 -6.38
N ASP A 243 -24.07 -7.70 -6.64
CA ASP A 243 -23.32 -8.90 -7.03
C ASP A 243 -22.40 -8.60 -8.22
N GLY A 244 -21.13 -9.04 -8.11
CA GLY A 244 -20.09 -8.75 -9.09
C GLY A 244 -19.38 -7.39 -8.92
N ASP A 245 -19.69 -6.60 -7.89
CA ASP A 245 -18.97 -5.34 -7.64
C ASP A 245 -17.49 -5.61 -7.30
N ARG A 246 -16.62 -4.80 -7.90
CA ARG A 246 -15.23 -4.70 -7.47
C ARG A 246 -15.15 -3.78 -6.26
N VAL A 247 -14.67 -4.31 -5.16
CA VAL A 247 -14.64 -3.61 -3.86
C VAL A 247 -13.24 -3.56 -3.26
N ILE A 248 -13.03 -2.58 -2.38
CA ILE A 248 -11.83 -2.45 -1.58
C ILE A 248 -12.19 -2.56 -0.10
N VAL A 249 -11.42 -3.36 0.63
CA VAL A 249 -11.56 -3.50 2.08
C VAL A 249 -11.03 -2.24 2.76
N THR A 250 -11.80 -1.67 3.68
CA THR A 250 -11.45 -0.43 4.40
C THR A 250 -10.98 -0.65 5.84
N GLN A 251 -11.15 -1.87 6.37
CA GLN A 251 -10.73 -2.24 7.72
C GLN A 251 -10.04 -3.60 7.73
N ASN A 252 -9.07 -3.76 8.65
CA ASN A 252 -8.43 -5.05 8.85
C ASN A 252 -9.39 -6.00 9.58
N ASN A 253 -9.40 -7.27 9.18
CA ASN A 253 -10.07 -8.34 9.90
C ASN A 253 -9.18 -9.59 9.90
N SER A 254 -8.57 -9.86 11.06
CA SER A 254 -7.62 -10.97 11.24
C SER A 254 -8.31 -12.33 11.15
N TYR A 255 -9.56 -12.44 11.60
CA TYR A 255 -10.32 -13.69 11.55
C TYR A 255 -10.50 -14.19 10.11
N TYR A 256 -10.79 -13.29 9.18
CA TYR A 256 -10.93 -13.61 7.75
C TYR A 256 -9.61 -13.44 6.97
N ASN A 257 -8.52 -13.08 7.64
CA ASN A 257 -7.25 -12.76 7.00
C ASN A 257 -7.39 -11.76 5.84
N ILE A 258 -8.16 -10.69 6.05
CA ILE A 258 -8.33 -9.57 5.13
C ILE A 258 -7.74 -8.30 5.71
N CYS A 259 -7.09 -7.53 4.84
CA CYS A 259 -6.44 -6.29 5.23
C CYS A 259 -7.06 -5.08 4.54
N ASN A 260 -6.99 -3.95 5.21
CA ASN A 260 -7.32 -2.66 4.60
C ASN A 260 -6.50 -2.49 3.30
N GLY A 261 -7.20 -2.14 2.22
CA GLY A 261 -6.64 -2.02 0.88
C GLY A 261 -6.62 -3.31 0.06
N ASP A 262 -7.09 -4.46 0.57
CA ASP A 262 -7.34 -5.63 -0.27
C ASP A 262 -8.46 -5.31 -1.27
N VAL A 263 -8.25 -5.70 -2.52
CA VAL A 263 -9.23 -5.52 -3.61
C VAL A 263 -9.75 -6.88 -4.04
N GLY A 264 -11.04 -6.98 -4.26
CA GLY A 264 -11.67 -8.22 -4.70
C GLY A 264 -12.99 -7.98 -5.42
N VAL A 265 -13.65 -9.07 -5.79
CA VAL A 265 -15.00 -9.08 -6.36
C VAL A 265 -15.97 -9.60 -5.29
N LEU A 266 -17.06 -8.89 -5.13
CA LEU A 266 -18.11 -9.25 -4.18
C LEU A 266 -19.11 -10.18 -4.84
N TYR A 267 -19.37 -11.33 -4.24
CA TYR A 267 -20.43 -12.26 -4.62
C TYR A 267 -21.52 -12.27 -3.54
N ILE A 268 -22.76 -12.07 -3.95
CA ILE A 268 -23.91 -12.05 -3.05
C ILE A 268 -24.75 -13.30 -3.34
N CYS A 269 -24.87 -14.20 -2.36
CA CYS A 269 -25.59 -15.45 -2.48
C CYS A 269 -26.71 -15.54 -1.43
N GLY A 270 -27.77 -16.32 -1.74
CA GLY A 270 -28.88 -16.59 -0.83
C GLY A 270 -30.03 -15.61 -0.97
N GLU A 271 -31.14 -15.98 -0.36
CA GLU A 271 -32.39 -15.18 -0.31
C GLU A 271 -32.50 -14.38 0.98
N LYS A 272 -33.19 -13.24 0.96
CA LYS A 272 -33.50 -12.50 2.20
C LYS A 272 -34.30 -13.41 3.16
N PRO A 273 -34.00 -13.43 4.47
CA PRO A 273 -33.01 -12.62 5.20
C PRO A 273 -31.60 -13.25 5.30
N HIS A 274 -31.35 -14.40 4.70
CA HIS A 274 -30.12 -15.19 4.87
C HIS A 274 -29.06 -14.97 3.76
N ARG A 275 -28.97 -13.75 3.25
CA ARG A 275 -27.96 -13.43 2.26
C ARG A 275 -26.56 -13.47 2.86
N VAL A 276 -25.61 -14.03 2.10
CA VAL A 276 -24.20 -14.08 2.44
C VAL A 276 -23.43 -13.33 1.35
N ALA A 277 -22.55 -12.45 1.75
CA ALA A 277 -21.61 -11.82 0.85
C ALA A 277 -20.23 -12.49 0.99
N THR A 278 -19.68 -12.89 -0.13
CA THR A 278 -18.36 -13.54 -0.20
C THR A 278 -17.45 -12.66 -1.01
N LEU A 279 -16.28 -12.35 -0.47
CA LEU A 279 -15.25 -11.57 -1.16
C LEU A 279 -14.21 -12.50 -1.76
N ALA A 280 -14.04 -12.47 -3.08
CA ALA A 280 -12.96 -13.14 -3.76
C ALA A 280 -11.76 -12.20 -3.87
N VAL A 281 -10.71 -12.49 -3.10
CA VAL A 281 -9.44 -11.76 -3.14
C VAL A 281 -8.39 -12.67 -3.74
N ARG A 282 -7.75 -12.26 -4.85
CA ARG A 282 -6.68 -13.01 -5.53
C ARG A 282 -7.04 -14.48 -5.80
N GLY A 283 -8.28 -14.74 -6.22
CA GLY A 283 -8.75 -16.11 -6.52
C GLY A 283 -9.10 -16.96 -5.30
N THR A 284 -8.97 -16.45 -4.09
CA THR A 284 -9.40 -17.13 -2.86
C THR A 284 -10.71 -16.56 -2.39
N LEU A 285 -11.72 -17.41 -2.21
CA LEU A 285 -13.01 -17.02 -1.64
C LEU A 285 -12.86 -16.84 -0.12
N LYS A 286 -13.20 -15.68 0.37
CA LYS A 286 -13.23 -15.35 1.81
C LYS A 286 -14.66 -14.95 2.17
N THR A 287 -15.36 -15.82 2.85
CA THR A 287 -16.72 -15.57 3.30
C THR A 287 -16.68 -14.64 4.51
N SER A 288 -17.21 -13.45 4.39
CA SER A 288 -17.35 -12.51 5.50
C SER A 288 -18.83 -12.14 5.68
N PRO A 289 -19.39 -12.14 6.89
CA PRO A 289 -20.65 -11.45 7.12
C PRO A 289 -20.48 -9.97 6.78
N VAL A 290 -21.46 -9.41 6.07
CA VAL A 290 -21.42 -8.04 5.56
C VAL A 290 -21.50 -7.00 6.68
N GLY A 291 -20.48 -6.79 7.39
CA GLY A 291 -20.29 -5.71 8.35
C GLY A 291 -18.85 -5.21 8.35
N CYS A 292 -17.97 -5.91 7.59
CA CYS A 292 -16.53 -5.67 7.57
C CYS A 292 -15.98 -5.30 6.18
N ILE A 293 -16.86 -5.07 5.18
CA ILE A 293 -16.48 -4.67 3.82
C ILE A 293 -16.60 -3.17 3.65
#